data_b563126bdc1d277fc6c9d5af9b025aba
#
_entry.id   b563126bdc1d277fc6c9d5af9b025aba
#
_cell.length_a   1.000
_cell.length_b   1.000
_cell.length_c   1.000
_cell.angle_alpha   90.00
_cell.angle_beta   90.00
_cell.angle_gamma   90.00
#
_symmetry.space_group_name_H-M   'P 1'
#
loop_
_entity.id
_entity.type
_entity.pdbx_description
1 polymer ?
#
loop_
_entity_poly.entity_id
_entity_poly.type
_entity_poly.pdbx_seq_one_letter_code
_entity_poly.pdbx_strand_id
1 'polypeptide(L)'
;MTAGTLLLLALVIPAATAILVALFGRRPNLREGATILGAVLLFGVIVALAMRFFGGERPEIVVAPLLANVELALAVEPLGMLFALVASTLWIANSVYSIGYMRGNDEPRQTPFYVCFAIAIFATMGLALSKNLVTLFLFYELLTFSTYPLVTHRRDSNAIAAGRLYLLTLVSASMVFLLPAIALAGIAGGTFDFRPGGILADRIAPWLAPILLGGFVFGTAKAAVMPLHRWLPAAMVAPTPVSALLHAVAVVKAGVFVVLKVVLYVFGLDFLEASGAADWLVWVAAFTVVAASVVALFQDDLKRRLAYSTIGQLGYVVLAAAVATRESVLGGALHVAAHGVSKITLFFAAGAIYTAAHLTKVSQLDGIGRRMPWTMAAFSIGALSMIGLPPAAGFASKWFMIGGATSAGSVVAVAAIVASTVLNALYFLPIVWRAYAKPATGPEHGEAPLAAVA
;
A
#
# COMPACT_ATOMS: atom_id res chain seq x y z
N MET A 1 26.86 8.49 -13.36
CA MET A 1 26.41 7.16 -12.89
C MET A 1 25.60 6.51 -14.00
N THR A 2 25.75 5.21 -14.26
CA THR A 2 24.91 4.50 -15.23
C THR A 2 23.51 4.24 -14.65
N ALA A 3 22.53 4.00 -15.53
CA ALA A 3 21.17 3.67 -15.09
C ALA A 3 21.12 2.36 -14.27
N GLY A 4 21.93 1.34 -14.64
CA GLY A 4 22.09 0.11 -13.86
C GLY A 4 22.66 0.36 -12.45
N THR A 5 23.58 1.31 -12.29
CA THR A 5 24.09 1.71 -10.97
C THR A 5 22.97 2.31 -10.11
N LEU A 6 22.07 3.12 -10.69
CA LEU A 6 20.94 3.71 -9.95
C LEU A 6 19.96 2.62 -9.50
N LEU A 7 19.70 1.59 -10.33
CA LEU A 7 18.87 0.43 -9.94
C LEU A 7 19.46 -0.33 -8.75
N LEU A 8 20.78 -0.57 -8.76
CA LEU A 8 21.44 -1.22 -7.61
C LEU A 8 21.39 -0.34 -6.36
N LEU A 9 21.60 0.96 -6.48
CA LEU A 9 21.54 1.88 -5.34
C LEU A 9 20.13 1.95 -4.74
N ALA A 10 19.09 1.79 -5.53
CA ALA A 10 17.71 1.68 -5.01
C ALA A 10 17.54 0.52 -4.02
N LEU A 11 18.32 -0.55 -4.14
CA LEU A 11 18.36 -1.66 -3.18
C LEU A 11 19.44 -1.43 -2.10
N VAL A 12 20.64 -1.02 -2.48
CA VAL A 12 21.76 -0.91 -1.55
C VAL A 12 21.52 0.13 -0.45
N ILE A 13 20.89 1.26 -0.77
CA ILE A 13 20.66 2.33 0.22
C ILE A 13 19.79 1.87 1.38
N PRO A 14 18.57 1.30 1.19
CA PRO A 14 17.77 0.86 2.33
C PRO A 14 18.42 -0.33 3.07
N ALA A 15 19.16 -1.21 2.39
CA ALA A 15 19.91 -2.30 3.04
C ALA A 15 21.05 -1.73 3.91
N ALA A 16 21.84 -0.81 3.39
CA ALA A 16 22.88 -0.13 4.15
C ALA A 16 22.32 0.69 5.31
N THR A 17 21.17 1.33 5.11
CA THR A 17 20.46 2.03 6.19
C THR A 17 20.08 1.08 7.31
N ALA A 18 19.56 -0.12 7.01
CA ALA A 18 19.25 -1.12 8.04
C ALA A 18 20.48 -1.51 8.87
N ILE A 19 21.64 -1.69 8.21
CA ILE A 19 22.91 -2.00 8.87
C ILE A 19 23.37 -0.84 9.75
N LEU A 20 23.37 0.39 9.24
CA LEU A 20 23.76 1.59 10.00
C LEU A 20 22.87 1.82 11.22
N VAL A 21 21.56 1.64 11.06
CA VAL A 21 20.58 1.72 12.15
C VAL A 21 20.88 0.68 13.24
N ALA A 22 21.23 -0.54 12.87
CA ALA A 22 21.63 -1.58 13.82
C ALA A 22 22.91 -1.24 14.55
N LEU A 23 23.93 -0.74 13.85
CA LEU A 23 25.22 -0.30 14.42
C LEU A 23 25.05 0.87 15.39
N PHE A 24 24.19 1.84 15.07
CA PHE A 24 23.90 2.99 15.90
C PHE A 24 22.79 2.76 16.93
N GLY A 25 22.38 1.52 17.18
CA GLY A 25 21.26 1.15 18.04
C GLY A 25 21.28 1.76 19.43
N ARG A 26 22.47 1.97 20.03
CA ARG A 26 22.66 2.61 21.35
C ARG A 26 22.68 4.15 21.33
N ARG A 27 22.67 4.78 20.13
CA ARG A 27 22.74 6.22 19.94
C ARG A 27 21.50 6.72 19.16
N PRO A 28 20.39 7.05 19.85
CA PRO A 28 19.11 7.35 19.20
C PRO A 28 19.22 8.38 18.07
N ASN A 29 19.91 9.50 18.31
CA ASN A 29 20.03 10.56 17.32
C ASN A 29 20.79 10.12 16.04
N LEU A 30 21.84 9.28 16.18
CA LEU A 30 22.57 8.75 15.02
C LEU A 30 21.76 7.72 14.26
N ARG A 31 21.03 6.83 14.98
CA ARG A 31 20.12 5.86 14.40
C ARG A 31 19.03 6.51 13.56
N GLU A 32 18.38 7.52 14.09
CA GLU A 32 17.31 8.25 13.41
C GLU A 32 17.85 9.12 12.27
N GLY A 33 19.01 9.77 12.49
CA GLY A 33 19.73 10.49 11.45
C GLY A 33 20.10 9.61 10.26
N ALA A 34 20.58 8.37 10.52
CA ALA A 34 20.86 7.38 9.48
C ALA A 34 19.60 6.99 8.70
N THR A 35 18.44 6.85 9.40
CA THR A 35 17.17 6.55 8.76
C THR A 35 16.71 7.68 7.83
N ILE A 36 16.77 8.94 8.29
CA ILE A 36 16.37 10.09 7.46
C ILE A 36 17.32 10.24 6.27
N LEU A 37 18.64 10.15 6.50
CA LEU A 37 19.63 10.25 5.43
C LEU A 37 19.39 9.16 4.37
N GLY A 38 19.17 7.91 4.78
CA GLY A 38 18.87 6.82 3.87
C GLY A 38 17.60 7.06 3.06
N ALA A 39 16.56 7.60 3.70
CA ALA A 39 15.29 7.91 3.02
C ALA A 39 15.48 9.03 1.98
N VAL A 40 16.19 10.10 2.30
CA VAL A 40 16.46 11.21 1.37
C VAL A 40 17.35 10.75 0.22
N LEU A 41 18.39 9.97 0.50
CA LEU A 41 19.26 9.43 -0.54
C LEU A 41 18.51 8.49 -1.49
N LEU A 42 17.65 7.60 -0.95
CA LEU A 42 16.83 6.73 -1.78
C LEU A 42 15.92 7.55 -2.68
N PHE A 43 15.22 8.54 -2.13
CA PHE A 43 14.34 9.42 -2.92
C PHE A 43 15.12 10.10 -4.04
N GLY A 44 16.32 10.65 -3.76
CA GLY A 44 17.17 11.27 -4.78
C GLY A 44 17.57 10.29 -5.90
N VAL A 45 17.88 9.03 -5.55
CA VAL A 45 18.20 7.98 -6.54
C VAL A 45 16.96 7.63 -7.39
N ILE A 46 15.78 7.49 -6.77
CA ILE A 46 14.55 7.18 -7.50
C ILE A 46 14.14 8.33 -8.43
N VAL A 47 14.28 9.58 -8.00
CA VAL A 47 14.06 10.75 -8.87
C VAL A 47 15.04 10.76 -10.06
N ALA A 48 16.34 10.52 -9.81
CA ALA A 48 17.33 10.43 -10.88
C ALA A 48 17.01 9.30 -11.87
N LEU A 49 16.57 8.16 -11.39
CA LEU A 49 16.12 7.03 -12.20
C LEU A 49 14.87 7.38 -13.02
N ALA A 50 13.90 8.07 -12.41
CA ALA A 50 12.70 8.55 -13.08
C ALA A 50 13.02 9.54 -14.22
N MET A 51 13.94 10.50 -13.99
CA MET A 51 14.36 11.43 -15.04
C MET A 51 14.96 10.71 -16.25
N ARG A 52 15.78 9.69 -16.05
CA ARG A 52 16.33 8.88 -17.15
C ARG A 52 15.25 8.09 -17.88
N PHE A 53 14.35 7.46 -17.11
CA PHE A 53 13.25 6.68 -17.68
C PHE A 53 12.33 7.57 -18.55
N PHE A 54 11.93 8.75 -18.06
CA PHE A 54 11.13 9.70 -18.85
C PHE A 54 11.94 10.35 -19.98
N GLY A 55 13.26 10.36 -19.88
CA GLY A 55 14.18 10.74 -20.98
C GLY A 55 14.30 9.66 -22.07
N GLY A 56 13.58 8.54 -21.97
CA GLY A 56 13.53 7.49 -22.98
C GLY A 56 14.45 6.28 -22.72
N GLU A 57 15.31 6.32 -21.67
CA GLU A 57 16.11 5.14 -21.27
C GLU A 57 15.18 4.02 -20.76
N ARG A 58 15.64 2.78 -20.90
CA ARG A 58 14.96 1.58 -20.34
C ARG A 58 15.95 0.85 -19.42
N PRO A 59 16.14 1.37 -18.18
CA PRO A 59 17.11 0.78 -17.26
C PRO A 59 16.72 -0.64 -16.86
N GLU A 60 17.65 -1.56 -17.02
CA GLU A 60 17.54 -2.93 -16.53
C GLU A 60 18.88 -3.45 -16.05
N ILE A 61 18.87 -4.41 -15.14
CA ILE A 61 20.06 -5.09 -14.63
C ILE A 61 19.72 -6.49 -14.14
N VAL A 62 20.61 -7.44 -14.44
CA VAL A 62 20.64 -8.76 -13.81
C VAL A 62 21.53 -8.68 -12.58
N VAL A 63 20.95 -9.01 -11.42
CA VAL A 63 21.66 -9.01 -10.12
C VAL A 63 22.35 -10.35 -9.89
N ALA A 64 21.65 -11.45 -10.14
CA ALA A 64 22.19 -12.80 -9.98
C ALA A 64 21.37 -13.84 -10.79
N PRO A 65 21.98 -14.93 -11.27
CA PRO A 65 21.24 -16.09 -11.74
C PRO A 65 20.59 -16.82 -10.55
N LEU A 66 19.31 -17.25 -10.69
CA LEU A 66 18.59 -18.01 -9.67
C LEU A 66 18.40 -19.47 -10.06
N LEU A 67 17.92 -19.71 -11.27
CA LEU A 67 17.67 -21.03 -11.86
C LEU A 67 18.05 -21.00 -13.34
N ALA A 68 18.03 -22.16 -14.02
CA ALA A 68 18.20 -22.18 -15.46
C ALA A 68 17.12 -21.30 -16.11
N ASN A 69 17.56 -20.24 -16.82
CA ASN A 69 16.71 -19.24 -17.49
C ASN A 69 15.86 -18.36 -16.57
N VAL A 70 16.14 -18.28 -15.28
CA VAL A 70 15.48 -17.37 -14.33
C VAL A 70 16.52 -16.57 -13.57
N GLU A 71 16.44 -15.27 -13.67
CA GLU A 71 17.38 -14.33 -13.08
C GLU A 71 16.71 -13.47 -11.99
N LEU A 72 17.45 -13.14 -10.96
CA LEU A 72 17.12 -12.01 -10.09
C LEU A 72 17.44 -10.74 -10.88
N ALA A 73 16.42 -10.13 -11.45
CA ALA A 73 16.59 -9.02 -12.37
C ALA A 73 15.64 -7.86 -12.07
N LEU A 74 16.15 -6.65 -12.26
CA LEU A 74 15.42 -5.40 -12.06
C LEU A 74 15.27 -4.68 -13.38
N ALA A 75 14.12 -4.05 -13.58
CA ALA A 75 13.84 -3.17 -14.72
C ALA A 75 12.89 -2.04 -14.30
N VAL A 76 12.98 -0.92 -15.02
CA VAL A 76 12.09 0.20 -14.83
C VAL A 76 10.95 0.12 -15.83
N GLU A 77 9.74 0.21 -15.31
CA GLU A 77 8.50 0.34 -16.07
C GLU A 77 7.59 1.41 -15.45
N PRO A 78 6.58 1.94 -16.17
CA PRO A 78 5.77 3.07 -15.68
C PRO A 78 5.13 2.82 -14.31
N LEU A 79 4.49 1.65 -14.13
CA LEU A 79 3.80 1.29 -12.89
C LEU A 79 4.79 1.09 -11.73
N GLY A 80 5.93 0.43 -11.98
CA GLY A 80 7.01 0.23 -11.01
C GLY A 80 7.63 1.55 -10.58
N MET A 81 7.87 2.47 -11.51
CA MET A 81 8.39 3.81 -11.21
C MET A 81 7.42 4.64 -10.36
N LEU A 82 6.12 4.60 -10.67
CA LEU A 82 5.10 5.25 -9.84
C LEU A 82 5.13 4.73 -8.41
N PHE A 83 5.18 3.41 -8.24
CA PHE A 83 5.22 2.81 -6.90
C PHE A 83 6.52 3.14 -6.15
N ALA A 84 7.67 3.10 -6.80
CA ALA A 84 8.95 3.45 -6.21
C ALA A 84 9.00 4.92 -5.76
N LEU A 85 8.49 5.87 -6.59
CA LEU A 85 8.37 7.28 -6.23
C LEU A 85 7.48 7.49 -5.02
N VAL A 86 6.30 6.88 -4.98
CA VAL A 86 5.37 6.97 -3.85
C VAL A 86 6.01 6.42 -2.57
N ALA A 87 6.60 5.22 -2.63
CA ALA A 87 7.16 4.57 -1.46
C ALA A 87 8.40 5.31 -0.91
N SER A 88 9.29 5.80 -1.77
CA SER A 88 10.48 6.56 -1.35
C SER A 88 10.10 7.92 -0.75
N THR A 89 9.14 8.63 -1.32
CA THR A 89 8.62 9.90 -0.78
C THR A 89 7.99 9.70 0.59
N LEU A 90 7.09 8.72 0.71
CA LEU A 90 6.38 8.44 1.96
C LEU A 90 7.29 7.86 3.04
N TRP A 91 8.44 7.25 2.67
CA TRP A 91 9.43 6.83 3.65
C TRP A 91 10.05 8.01 4.40
N ILE A 92 10.33 9.11 3.71
CA ILE A 92 10.84 10.35 4.37
C ILE A 92 9.79 10.83 5.40
N ALA A 93 8.55 11.03 4.98
CA ALA A 93 7.49 11.51 5.85
C ALA A 93 7.26 10.58 7.05
N ASN A 94 7.21 9.26 6.80
CA ASN A 94 7.00 8.30 7.87
C ASN A 94 8.21 8.19 8.82
N SER A 95 9.44 8.43 8.36
CA SER A 95 10.63 8.45 9.22
C SER A 95 10.58 9.63 10.20
N VAL A 96 10.26 10.83 9.71
CA VAL A 96 10.10 12.03 10.56
C VAL A 96 8.99 11.82 11.58
N TYR A 97 7.81 11.38 11.12
CA TYR A 97 6.68 11.08 11.99
C TYR A 97 7.01 10.00 13.04
N SER A 98 7.71 8.93 12.63
CA SER A 98 8.07 7.83 13.54
C SER A 98 8.95 8.30 14.70
N ILE A 99 9.86 9.24 14.48
CA ILE A 99 10.71 9.80 15.53
C ILE A 99 9.84 10.48 16.60
N GLY A 100 8.93 11.36 16.19
CA GLY A 100 8.02 12.05 17.10
C GLY A 100 7.12 11.08 17.86
N TYR A 101 6.53 10.11 17.16
CA TYR A 101 5.64 9.13 17.76
C TYR A 101 6.35 8.18 18.74
N MET A 102 7.48 7.59 18.31
CA MET A 102 8.20 6.59 19.12
C MET A 102 8.82 7.20 20.37
N ARG A 103 9.33 8.43 20.28
CA ARG A 103 9.84 9.19 21.44
C ARG A 103 8.72 9.72 22.33
N GLY A 104 7.66 10.30 21.74
CA GLY A 104 6.55 10.89 22.48
C GLY A 104 5.69 9.89 23.26
N ASN A 105 5.75 8.60 22.88
CA ASN A 105 5.05 7.52 23.57
C ASN A 105 5.98 6.56 24.33
N ASP A 106 7.28 6.88 24.43
CA ASP A 106 8.29 6.01 25.08
C ASP A 106 8.24 4.57 24.57
N GLU A 107 7.98 4.37 23.27
CA GLU A 107 7.83 3.04 22.68
C GLU A 107 9.14 2.25 22.82
N PRO A 108 9.10 1.01 23.32
CA PRO A 108 10.30 0.21 23.53
C PRO A 108 10.86 -0.31 22.18
N ARG A 109 12.09 -0.87 22.23
CA ARG A 109 12.69 -1.60 21.09
C ARG A 109 12.70 -0.83 19.76
N GLN A 110 13.01 0.46 19.81
CA GLN A 110 13.01 1.33 18.63
C GLN A 110 14.03 0.89 17.57
N THR A 111 15.20 0.35 17.95
CA THR A 111 16.21 -0.09 16.98
C THR A 111 15.72 -1.20 16.05
N PRO A 112 15.18 -2.34 16.56
CA PRO A 112 14.57 -3.35 15.70
C PRO A 112 13.42 -2.80 14.82
N PHE A 113 12.66 -1.82 15.33
CA PHE A 113 11.62 -1.16 14.54
C PHE A 113 12.21 -0.49 13.30
N TYR A 114 13.22 0.40 13.43
CA TYR A 114 13.83 1.09 12.29
C TYR A 114 14.57 0.14 11.35
N VAL A 115 15.22 -0.92 11.87
CA VAL A 115 15.86 -1.95 11.04
C VAL A 115 14.84 -2.66 10.16
N CYS A 116 13.77 -3.20 10.77
CA CYS A 116 12.72 -3.90 10.01
C CYS A 116 12.01 -2.96 9.03
N PHE A 117 11.87 -1.69 9.37
CA PHE A 117 11.30 -0.69 8.48
C PHE A 117 12.17 -0.48 7.24
N ALA A 118 13.49 -0.30 7.40
CA ALA A 118 14.42 -0.15 6.29
C ALA A 118 14.47 -1.42 5.40
N ILE A 119 14.40 -2.63 6.00
CA ILE A 119 14.31 -3.89 5.23
C ILE A 119 12.97 -3.97 4.47
N ALA A 120 11.87 -3.49 5.04
CA ALA A 120 10.59 -3.44 4.34
C ALA A 120 10.64 -2.50 3.12
N ILE A 121 11.34 -1.37 3.21
CA ILE A 121 11.58 -0.47 2.07
C ILE A 121 12.49 -1.13 1.02
N PHE A 122 13.55 -1.81 1.44
CA PHE A 122 14.39 -2.62 0.56
C PHE A 122 13.54 -3.61 -0.26
N ALA A 123 12.68 -4.38 0.42
CA ALA A 123 11.78 -5.34 -0.22
C ALA A 123 10.78 -4.64 -1.15
N THR A 124 10.27 -3.46 -0.77
CA THR A 124 9.34 -2.66 -1.59
C THR A 124 10.01 -2.17 -2.87
N MET A 125 11.26 -1.70 -2.80
CA MET A 125 12.01 -1.27 -4.00
C MET A 125 12.27 -2.44 -4.93
N GLY A 126 12.72 -3.59 -4.39
CA GLY A 126 12.94 -4.79 -5.21
C GLY A 126 11.66 -5.29 -5.89
N LEU A 127 10.52 -5.22 -5.19
CA LEU A 127 9.22 -5.58 -5.74
C LEU A 127 8.76 -4.59 -6.82
N ALA A 128 8.89 -3.28 -6.58
CA ALA A 128 8.49 -2.22 -7.51
C ALA A 128 9.28 -2.31 -8.83
N LEU A 129 10.58 -2.60 -8.74
CA LEU A 129 11.51 -2.64 -9.87
C LEU A 129 11.75 -4.05 -10.42
N SER A 130 10.97 -5.07 -10.02
CA SER A 130 11.13 -6.44 -10.49
C SER A 130 10.89 -6.55 -12.00
N LYS A 131 11.84 -7.20 -12.72
CA LYS A 131 11.76 -7.49 -14.16
C LYS A 131 10.87 -8.70 -14.47
N ASN A 132 10.77 -9.64 -13.53
CA ASN A 132 10.06 -10.90 -13.74
C ASN A 132 9.26 -11.34 -12.51
N LEU A 133 8.37 -12.32 -12.72
CA LEU A 133 7.46 -12.87 -11.70
C LEU A 133 8.21 -13.50 -10.51
N VAL A 134 9.38 -14.12 -10.73
CA VAL A 134 10.14 -14.77 -9.65
C VAL A 134 10.82 -13.73 -8.78
N THR A 135 11.47 -12.74 -9.37
CA THR A 135 12.03 -11.59 -8.63
C THR A 135 10.95 -10.88 -7.81
N LEU A 136 9.77 -10.64 -8.41
CA LEU A 136 8.62 -10.06 -7.73
C LEU A 136 8.22 -10.90 -6.53
N PHE A 137 8.10 -12.23 -6.67
CA PHE A 137 7.70 -13.14 -5.60
C PHE A 137 8.68 -13.13 -4.43
N LEU A 138 9.99 -13.16 -4.71
CA LEU A 138 11.01 -13.14 -3.66
C LEU A 138 10.93 -11.87 -2.79
N PHE A 139 10.81 -10.70 -3.42
CA PHE A 139 10.66 -9.44 -2.69
C PHE A 139 9.28 -9.29 -2.04
N TYR A 140 8.24 -9.90 -2.62
CA TYR A 140 6.91 -9.97 -2.02
C TYR A 140 6.94 -10.74 -0.69
N GLU A 141 7.61 -11.89 -0.63
CA GLU A 141 7.75 -12.65 0.61
C GLU A 141 8.67 -11.97 1.62
N LEU A 142 9.79 -11.41 1.16
CA LEU A 142 10.70 -10.66 2.03
C LEU A 142 9.96 -9.50 2.72
N LEU A 143 9.04 -8.84 2.02
CA LEU A 143 8.20 -7.79 2.60
C LEU A 143 7.28 -8.35 3.70
N THR A 144 6.70 -9.55 3.52
CA THR A 144 5.88 -10.21 4.56
C THR A 144 6.71 -10.47 5.82
N PHE A 145 7.88 -11.09 5.67
CA PHE A 145 8.73 -11.45 6.80
C PHE A 145 9.33 -10.23 7.51
N SER A 146 9.73 -9.19 6.79
CA SER A 146 10.31 -7.97 7.37
C SER A 146 9.30 -7.15 8.17
N THR A 147 8.01 -7.23 7.84
CA THR A 147 6.95 -6.48 8.52
C THR A 147 6.28 -7.26 9.65
N TYR A 148 6.47 -8.58 9.74
CA TYR A 148 5.96 -9.38 10.85
C TYR A 148 6.44 -8.89 12.24
N PRO A 149 7.77 -8.61 12.48
CA PRO A 149 8.24 -8.08 13.75
C PRO A 149 7.64 -6.69 14.08
N LEU A 150 7.27 -5.92 13.06
CA LEU A 150 6.61 -4.61 13.23
C LEU A 150 5.17 -4.79 13.72
N VAL A 151 4.42 -5.73 13.15
CA VAL A 151 3.04 -6.06 13.60
C VAL A 151 3.06 -6.57 15.04
N THR A 152 4.05 -7.39 15.40
CA THR A 152 4.20 -7.97 16.76
C THR A 152 5.04 -7.11 17.70
N HIS A 153 5.26 -5.83 17.40
CA HIS A 153 6.18 -4.94 18.12
C HIS A 153 5.96 -4.93 19.64
N ARG A 154 4.71 -4.85 20.09
CA ARG A 154 4.35 -4.81 21.52
C ARG A 154 4.59 -6.13 22.25
N ARG A 155 4.61 -7.26 21.54
CA ARG A 155 4.80 -8.62 22.07
C ARG A 155 3.79 -9.05 23.13
N ASP A 156 2.67 -8.35 23.28
CA ASP A 156 1.55 -8.83 24.09
C ASP A 156 0.77 -9.94 23.36
N SER A 157 -0.16 -10.59 24.07
CA SER A 157 -0.96 -11.69 23.53
C SER A 157 -1.75 -11.28 22.29
N ASN A 158 -2.28 -10.05 22.26
CA ASN A 158 -3.04 -9.52 21.13
C ASN A 158 -2.14 -9.28 19.91
N ALA A 159 -0.96 -8.69 20.11
CA ALA A 159 0.02 -8.49 19.05
C ALA A 159 0.52 -9.81 18.46
N ILE A 160 0.78 -10.82 19.30
CA ILE A 160 1.19 -12.16 18.84
C ILE A 160 0.06 -12.84 18.06
N ALA A 161 -1.18 -12.77 18.54
CA ALA A 161 -2.34 -13.33 17.84
C ALA A 161 -2.56 -12.64 16.48
N ALA A 162 -2.46 -11.31 16.43
CA ALA A 162 -2.55 -10.54 15.19
C ALA A 162 -1.41 -10.89 14.22
N GLY A 163 -0.18 -11.03 14.72
CA GLY A 163 0.96 -11.43 13.92
C GLY A 163 0.82 -12.85 13.35
N ARG A 164 0.31 -13.81 14.13
CA ARG A 164 0.00 -15.16 13.61
C ARG A 164 -1.03 -15.12 12.48
N LEU A 165 -2.13 -14.38 12.67
CA LEU A 165 -3.15 -14.21 11.64
C LEU A 165 -2.56 -13.56 10.38
N TYR A 166 -1.73 -12.52 10.57
CA TYR A 166 -1.00 -11.83 9.51
C TYR A 166 -0.15 -12.82 8.69
N LEU A 167 0.75 -13.56 9.35
CA LEU A 167 1.67 -14.47 8.70
C LEU A 167 0.95 -15.64 8.03
N LEU A 168 0.04 -16.30 8.76
CA LEU A 168 -0.73 -17.42 8.23
C LEU A 168 -1.53 -17.01 7.00
N THR A 169 -2.22 -15.86 7.03
CA THR A 169 -3.02 -15.44 5.87
C THR A 169 -2.15 -15.12 4.67
N LEU A 170 -1.08 -14.32 4.86
CA LEU A 170 -0.28 -13.85 3.73
C LEU A 170 0.59 -14.95 3.13
N VAL A 171 1.27 -15.74 3.98
CA VAL A 171 2.16 -16.80 3.49
C VAL A 171 1.37 -17.98 2.93
N SER A 172 0.27 -18.41 3.58
CA SER A 172 -0.55 -19.49 3.02
C SER A 172 -1.15 -19.09 1.67
N ALA A 173 -1.65 -17.87 1.53
CA ALA A 173 -2.19 -17.40 0.26
C ALA A 173 -1.13 -17.37 -0.83
N SER A 174 0.06 -16.84 -0.55
CA SER A 174 1.12 -16.75 -1.55
C SER A 174 1.67 -18.12 -1.93
N MET A 175 1.85 -19.03 -0.98
CA MET A 175 2.36 -20.37 -1.26
C MET A 175 1.35 -21.27 -1.97
N VAL A 176 0.04 -21.17 -1.60
CA VAL A 176 -1.00 -22.04 -2.15
C VAL A 176 -1.54 -21.53 -3.49
N PHE A 177 -1.60 -20.20 -3.68
CA PHE A 177 -2.22 -19.61 -4.87
C PHE A 177 -1.22 -18.84 -5.74
N LEU A 178 -0.42 -17.90 -5.17
CA LEU A 178 0.43 -17.04 -5.97
C LEU A 178 1.58 -17.81 -6.62
N LEU A 179 2.30 -18.62 -5.85
CA LEU A 179 3.45 -19.37 -6.36
C LEU A 179 3.06 -20.37 -7.48
N PRO A 180 2.00 -21.20 -7.32
CA PRO A 180 1.52 -22.03 -8.43
C PRO A 180 1.04 -21.23 -9.64
N ALA A 181 0.37 -20.07 -9.43
CA ALA A 181 -0.06 -19.21 -10.52
C ALA A 181 1.15 -18.64 -11.29
N ILE A 182 2.21 -18.23 -10.60
CA ILE A 182 3.47 -17.79 -11.22
C ILE A 182 4.10 -18.93 -12.04
N ALA A 183 4.19 -20.13 -11.47
CA ALA A 183 4.77 -21.27 -12.16
C ALA A 183 3.99 -21.63 -13.44
N LEU A 184 2.66 -21.70 -13.34
CA LEU A 184 1.79 -22.01 -14.49
C LEU A 184 1.87 -20.90 -15.55
N ALA A 185 1.85 -19.62 -15.14
CA ALA A 185 1.95 -18.50 -16.07
C ALA A 185 3.31 -18.48 -16.80
N GLY A 186 4.40 -18.73 -16.08
CA GLY A 186 5.74 -18.78 -16.67
C GLY A 186 5.94 -19.94 -17.64
N ILE A 187 5.44 -21.13 -17.30
CA ILE A 187 5.49 -22.32 -18.17
C ILE A 187 4.63 -22.11 -19.42
N ALA A 188 3.38 -21.67 -19.26
CA ALA A 188 2.47 -21.43 -20.38
C ALA A 188 2.95 -20.27 -21.27
N GLY A 189 3.42 -19.18 -20.67
CA GLY A 189 3.94 -18.00 -21.36
C GLY A 189 5.33 -18.23 -22.00
N GLY A 190 6.04 -19.32 -21.63
CA GLY A 190 7.41 -19.58 -22.07
C GLY A 190 8.44 -18.57 -21.55
N THR A 191 8.05 -17.75 -20.58
CA THR A 191 8.90 -16.76 -19.90
C THR A 191 8.29 -16.32 -18.58
N PHE A 192 9.14 -15.91 -17.64
CA PHE A 192 8.72 -15.27 -16.40
C PHE A 192 8.80 -13.72 -16.48
N ASP A 193 9.41 -13.18 -17.54
CA ASP A 193 9.59 -11.73 -17.70
C ASP A 193 8.28 -11.04 -18.02
N PHE A 194 8.08 -9.88 -17.40
CA PHE A 194 6.95 -9.03 -17.69
C PHE A 194 7.04 -8.43 -19.09
N ARG A 195 5.94 -8.49 -19.85
CA ARG A 195 5.87 -7.94 -21.20
C ARG A 195 4.63 -7.04 -21.37
N PRO A 196 4.77 -5.86 -21.97
CA PRO A 196 3.60 -5.08 -22.37
C PRO A 196 2.65 -5.92 -23.26
N GLY A 197 1.35 -5.90 -22.95
CA GLY A 197 0.36 -6.71 -23.65
C GLY A 197 0.21 -8.16 -23.14
N GLY A 198 1.01 -8.55 -22.14
CA GLY A 198 0.91 -9.87 -21.50
C GLY A 198 1.81 -10.94 -22.12
N ILE A 199 1.90 -12.08 -21.43
CA ILE A 199 2.66 -13.26 -21.86
C ILE A 199 1.75 -14.45 -22.14
N LEU A 200 0.47 -14.36 -21.83
CA LEU A 200 -0.50 -15.46 -21.87
C LEU A 200 -1.45 -15.42 -23.07
N ALA A 201 -1.51 -14.33 -23.80
CA ALA A 201 -2.36 -14.20 -24.99
C ALA A 201 -2.05 -15.33 -25.97
N ASP A 202 -3.08 -16.01 -26.46
CA ASP A 202 -3.00 -17.15 -27.40
C ASP A 202 -2.19 -18.37 -26.89
N ARG A 203 -1.82 -18.39 -25.61
CA ARG A 203 -1.00 -19.45 -25.01
C ARG A 203 -1.71 -20.29 -23.96
N ILE A 204 -2.87 -19.85 -23.49
CA ILE A 204 -3.70 -20.58 -22.54
C ILE A 204 -5.12 -20.73 -23.05
N ALA A 205 -5.76 -21.83 -22.68
CA ALA A 205 -7.17 -22.04 -23.01
C ALA A 205 -8.04 -20.99 -22.28
N PRO A 206 -9.06 -20.40 -22.92
CA PRO A 206 -9.88 -19.33 -22.35
C PRO A 206 -10.49 -19.69 -20.97
N TRP A 207 -10.88 -20.94 -20.74
CA TRP A 207 -11.43 -21.40 -19.47
C TRP A 207 -10.44 -21.40 -18.32
N LEU A 208 -9.13 -21.48 -18.61
CA LEU A 208 -8.07 -21.48 -17.60
C LEU A 208 -7.72 -20.06 -17.12
N ALA A 209 -7.95 -19.04 -17.95
CA ALA A 209 -7.62 -17.65 -17.65
C ALA A 209 -8.29 -17.13 -16.37
N PRO A 210 -9.60 -17.28 -16.11
CA PRO A 210 -10.23 -16.84 -14.87
C PRO A 210 -9.72 -17.59 -13.63
N ILE A 211 -9.36 -18.87 -13.75
CA ILE A 211 -8.79 -19.67 -12.66
C ILE A 211 -7.40 -19.15 -12.31
N LEU A 212 -6.56 -18.92 -13.31
CA LEU A 212 -5.20 -18.43 -13.13
C LEU A 212 -5.21 -17.00 -12.57
N LEU A 213 -6.12 -16.14 -13.05
CA LEU A 213 -6.32 -14.79 -12.50
C LEU A 213 -6.74 -14.87 -11.02
N GLY A 214 -7.63 -15.81 -10.68
CA GLY A 214 -8.01 -16.09 -9.29
C GLY A 214 -6.82 -16.50 -8.43
N GLY A 215 -5.93 -17.34 -8.94
CA GLY A 215 -4.67 -17.71 -8.30
C GLY A 215 -3.79 -16.50 -7.98
N PHE A 216 -3.63 -15.57 -8.93
CA PHE A 216 -2.89 -14.33 -8.71
C PHE A 216 -3.58 -13.41 -7.71
N VAL A 217 -4.89 -13.16 -7.84
CA VAL A 217 -5.63 -12.20 -7.00
C VAL A 217 -5.75 -12.69 -5.56
N PHE A 218 -6.18 -13.92 -5.31
CA PHE A 218 -6.28 -14.46 -3.96
C PHE A 218 -4.92 -14.83 -3.38
N GLY A 219 -3.97 -15.24 -4.20
CA GLY A 219 -2.57 -15.41 -3.80
C GLY A 219 -1.91 -14.12 -3.36
N THR A 220 -2.38 -12.98 -3.87
CA THR A 220 -1.93 -11.65 -3.47
C THR A 220 -2.79 -11.12 -2.31
N ALA A 221 -2.86 -11.86 -1.19
CA ALA A 221 -3.68 -11.50 -0.02
C ALA A 221 -3.31 -10.13 0.60
N LYS A 222 -2.14 -9.55 0.25
CA LYS A 222 -1.79 -8.17 0.62
C LYS A 222 -2.75 -7.12 0.02
N ALA A 223 -3.44 -7.43 -1.08
CA ALA A 223 -4.50 -6.58 -1.64
C ALA A 223 -5.77 -6.55 -0.78
N ALA A 224 -5.86 -7.41 0.23
CA ALA A 224 -6.96 -7.50 1.19
C ALA A 224 -8.36 -7.65 0.55
N VAL A 225 -8.44 -8.35 -0.60
CA VAL A 225 -9.71 -8.72 -1.23
C VAL A 225 -10.46 -9.68 -0.31
N MET A 226 -11.76 -9.46 -0.12
CA MET A 226 -12.57 -10.35 0.69
C MET A 226 -12.70 -11.74 0.03
N PRO A 227 -12.53 -12.83 0.81
CA PRO A 227 -12.54 -12.94 2.28
C PRO A 227 -11.16 -12.80 2.95
N LEU A 228 -10.06 -12.62 2.23
CA LEU A 228 -8.68 -12.62 2.76
C LEU A 228 -8.23 -11.28 3.39
N HIS A 229 -9.15 -10.47 3.89
CA HIS A 229 -8.94 -9.11 4.41
C HIS A 229 -8.67 -9.04 5.92
N ARG A 230 -9.01 -10.08 6.70
CA ARG A 230 -9.11 -10.02 8.18
C ARG A 230 -7.79 -9.68 8.89
N TRP A 231 -6.66 -10.00 8.28
CA TRP A 231 -5.34 -9.70 8.81
C TRP A 231 -5.10 -8.18 8.97
N LEU A 232 -5.71 -7.36 8.08
CA LEU A 232 -5.43 -5.93 8.01
C LEU A 232 -6.02 -5.16 9.21
N PRO A 233 -7.30 -5.30 9.59
CA PRO A 233 -7.82 -4.73 10.83
C PRO A 233 -7.19 -5.34 12.10
N ALA A 234 -6.78 -6.61 12.07
CA ALA A 234 -6.10 -7.24 13.19
C ALA A 234 -4.72 -6.63 13.45
N ALA A 235 -3.99 -6.23 12.39
CA ALA A 235 -2.69 -5.57 12.50
C ALA A 235 -2.74 -4.17 13.15
N MET A 236 -3.93 -3.61 13.44
CA MET A 236 -4.08 -2.28 14.07
C MET A 236 -3.63 -2.23 15.54
N VAL A 237 -3.28 -3.35 16.15
CA VAL A 237 -2.62 -3.41 17.46
C VAL A 237 -1.20 -2.83 17.44
N ALA A 238 -0.57 -2.75 16.28
CA ALA A 238 0.78 -2.20 16.10
C ALA A 238 0.82 -0.68 16.36
N PRO A 239 2.00 -0.10 16.69
CA PRO A 239 2.19 1.34 16.76
C PRO A 239 1.75 2.05 15.48
N THR A 240 1.30 3.30 15.59
CA THR A 240 0.73 4.00 14.43
C THR A 240 1.69 4.16 13.26
N PRO A 241 3.01 4.39 13.42
CA PRO A 241 3.94 4.41 12.28
C PRO A 241 3.98 3.09 11.51
N VAL A 242 3.81 1.94 12.20
CA VAL A 242 3.66 0.63 11.54
C VAL A 242 2.35 0.58 10.74
N SER A 243 1.24 1.04 11.34
CA SER A 243 -0.03 1.10 10.63
C SER A 243 0.07 1.96 9.38
N ALA A 244 0.77 3.10 9.44
CA ALA A 244 1.03 3.98 8.30
C ALA A 244 1.87 3.26 7.21
N LEU A 245 2.96 2.56 7.58
CA LEU A 245 3.75 1.75 6.66
C LEU A 245 2.90 0.68 5.95
N LEU A 246 2.14 -0.10 6.74
CA LEU A 246 1.32 -1.20 6.21
C LEU A 246 0.28 -0.70 5.22
N HIS A 247 -0.42 0.41 5.55
CA HIS A 247 -1.60 0.88 4.80
C HIS A 247 -1.29 1.88 3.68
N ALA A 248 -0.22 2.68 3.82
CA ALA A 248 0.05 3.77 2.89
C ALA A 248 1.28 3.53 2.02
N VAL A 249 2.35 2.92 2.55
CA VAL A 249 3.67 2.92 1.92
C VAL A 249 3.97 1.60 1.21
N ALA A 250 3.88 0.45 1.91
CA ALA A 250 4.49 -0.78 1.46
C ALA A 250 3.49 -1.93 1.25
N VAL A 251 2.97 -2.54 2.33
CA VAL A 251 2.37 -3.88 2.28
C VAL A 251 1.14 -3.97 1.40
N VAL A 252 0.09 -3.17 1.68
CA VAL A 252 -1.14 -3.22 0.87
C VAL A 252 -0.94 -2.63 -0.52
N LYS A 253 0.03 -1.71 -0.67
CA LYS A 253 0.39 -1.16 -1.99
C LYS A 253 1.07 -2.20 -2.85
N ALA A 254 1.97 -3.00 -2.26
CA ALA A 254 2.54 -4.16 -2.94
C ALA A 254 1.44 -5.12 -3.43
N GLY A 255 0.38 -5.33 -2.63
CA GLY A 255 -0.75 -6.16 -3.04
C GLY A 255 -1.43 -5.66 -4.32
N VAL A 256 -1.95 -4.45 -4.29
CA VAL A 256 -2.67 -3.90 -5.47
C VAL A 256 -1.73 -3.60 -6.64
N PHE A 257 -0.47 -3.28 -6.38
CA PHE A 257 0.55 -3.16 -7.42
C PHE A 257 0.74 -4.49 -8.17
N VAL A 258 0.87 -5.61 -7.45
CA VAL A 258 0.99 -6.95 -8.07
C VAL A 258 -0.24 -7.27 -8.92
N VAL A 259 -1.45 -6.98 -8.43
CA VAL A 259 -2.69 -7.19 -9.21
C VAL A 259 -2.67 -6.38 -10.51
N LEU A 260 -2.35 -5.09 -10.45
CA LEU A 260 -2.23 -4.24 -11.65
C LEU A 260 -1.13 -4.76 -12.60
N LYS A 261 0.02 -5.14 -12.04
CA LYS A 261 1.16 -5.64 -12.82
C LYS A 261 0.82 -6.94 -13.55
N VAL A 262 0.10 -7.84 -12.90
CA VAL A 262 -0.38 -9.11 -13.48
C VAL A 262 -1.37 -8.83 -14.61
N VAL A 263 -2.34 -7.95 -14.41
CA VAL A 263 -3.33 -7.58 -15.43
C VAL A 263 -2.65 -6.96 -16.65
N LEU A 264 -1.65 -6.07 -16.45
CA LEU A 264 -0.99 -5.37 -17.55
C LEU A 264 0.06 -6.20 -18.29
N TYR A 265 0.86 -7.00 -17.56
CA TYR A 265 2.10 -7.57 -18.10
C TYR A 265 2.13 -9.12 -18.11
N VAL A 266 1.13 -9.77 -17.50
CA VAL A 266 0.97 -11.23 -17.55
C VAL A 266 -0.19 -11.62 -18.43
N PHE A 267 -1.37 -11.05 -18.21
CA PHE A 267 -2.56 -11.32 -19.03
C PHE A 267 -2.64 -10.39 -20.25
N GLY A 268 -2.45 -9.08 -20.08
CA GLY A 268 -2.73 -8.07 -21.09
C GLY A 268 -4.21 -7.64 -21.11
N LEU A 269 -4.46 -6.36 -21.34
CA LEU A 269 -5.83 -5.81 -21.31
C LEU A 269 -6.68 -6.38 -22.46
N ASP A 270 -6.15 -6.40 -23.66
CA ASP A 270 -6.85 -6.88 -24.84
C ASP A 270 -7.27 -8.36 -24.71
N PHE A 271 -6.41 -9.19 -24.11
CA PHE A 271 -6.74 -10.59 -23.83
C PHE A 271 -7.82 -10.74 -22.76
N LEU A 272 -7.77 -9.95 -21.69
CA LEU A 272 -8.78 -9.99 -20.62
C LEU A 272 -10.13 -9.50 -21.14
N GLU A 273 -10.16 -8.45 -21.97
CA GLU A 273 -11.38 -7.95 -22.61
C GLU A 273 -11.98 -9.01 -23.55
N ALA A 274 -11.17 -9.58 -24.43
CA ALA A 274 -11.65 -10.59 -25.40
C ALA A 274 -12.13 -11.90 -24.73
N SER A 275 -11.50 -12.31 -23.63
CA SER A 275 -11.83 -13.58 -22.97
C SER A 275 -12.91 -13.47 -21.91
N GLY A 276 -13.24 -12.27 -21.40
CA GLY A 276 -14.12 -12.07 -20.26
C GLY A 276 -13.58 -12.69 -18.94
N ALA A 277 -12.27 -13.01 -18.89
CA ALA A 277 -11.68 -13.74 -17.79
C ALA A 277 -11.69 -12.96 -16.46
N ALA A 278 -11.87 -11.65 -16.49
CA ALA A 278 -11.91 -10.76 -15.32
C ALA A 278 -13.35 -10.43 -14.85
N ASP A 279 -14.40 -10.84 -15.55
CA ASP A 279 -15.78 -10.44 -15.25
C ASP A 279 -16.24 -10.82 -13.83
N TRP A 280 -15.89 -12.03 -13.38
CA TRP A 280 -16.18 -12.48 -12.02
C TRP A 280 -15.49 -11.61 -10.96
N LEU A 281 -14.29 -11.09 -11.27
CA LEU A 281 -13.51 -10.27 -10.34
C LEU A 281 -14.15 -8.89 -10.15
N VAL A 282 -14.89 -8.36 -11.14
CA VAL A 282 -15.68 -7.13 -10.98
C VAL A 282 -16.67 -7.27 -9.83
N TRP A 283 -17.37 -8.39 -9.72
CA TRP A 283 -18.33 -8.65 -8.64
C TRP A 283 -17.65 -8.81 -7.28
N VAL A 284 -16.55 -9.55 -7.20
CA VAL A 284 -15.78 -9.75 -5.97
C VAL A 284 -15.18 -8.43 -5.46
N ALA A 285 -14.63 -7.63 -6.37
CA ALA A 285 -14.08 -6.33 -6.03
C ALA A 285 -15.17 -5.34 -5.63
N ALA A 286 -16.29 -5.27 -6.35
CA ALA A 286 -17.45 -4.46 -6.01
C ALA A 286 -18.00 -4.81 -4.62
N PHE A 287 -18.17 -6.10 -4.34
CA PHE A 287 -18.57 -6.57 -3.00
C PHE A 287 -17.57 -6.11 -1.92
N THR A 288 -16.26 -6.29 -2.18
CA THR A 288 -15.21 -5.87 -1.23
C THR A 288 -15.28 -4.36 -0.95
N VAL A 289 -15.45 -3.54 -1.99
CA VAL A 289 -15.55 -2.08 -1.90
C VAL A 289 -16.72 -1.65 -1.03
N VAL A 290 -17.91 -2.19 -1.30
CA VAL A 290 -19.14 -1.81 -0.59
C VAL A 290 -19.15 -2.38 0.83
N ALA A 291 -18.89 -3.68 0.99
CA ALA A 291 -18.91 -4.36 2.29
C ALA A 291 -17.90 -3.75 3.28
N ALA A 292 -16.67 -3.46 2.83
CA ALA A 292 -15.67 -2.80 3.67
C ALA A 292 -16.12 -1.39 4.10
N SER A 293 -16.75 -0.64 3.20
CA SER A 293 -17.27 0.71 3.50
C SER A 293 -18.42 0.66 4.50
N VAL A 294 -19.32 -0.32 4.39
CA VAL A 294 -20.40 -0.55 5.37
C VAL A 294 -19.82 -0.91 6.74
N VAL A 295 -18.85 -1.82 6.81
CA VAL A 295 -18.21 -2.19 8.08
C VAL A 295 -17.49 -1.00 8.71
N ALA A 296 -16.85 -0.13 7.91
CA ALA A 296 -16.19 1.08 8.40
C ALA A 296 -17.15 2.04 9.14
N LEU A 297 -18.42 2.14 8.72
CA LEU A 297 -19.45 2.97 9.38
C LEU A 297 -19.63 2.60 10.86
N PHE A 298 -19.59 1.32 11.19
CA PHE A 298 -19.87 0.80 12.53
C PHE A 298 -18.62 0.68 13.42
N GLN A 299 -17.42 1.04 12.93
CA GLN A 299 -16.21 1.02 13.76
C GLN A 299 -16.09 2.31 14.57
N ASP A 300 -16.10 2.22 15.89
CA ASP A 300 -15.80 3.34 16.77
C ASP A 300 -14.29 3.54 17.00
N ASP A 301 -13.48 2.47 16.94
CA ASP A 301 -12.03 2.60 16.96
C ASP A 301 -11.52 3.26 15.67
N LEU A 302 -10.79 4.39 15.82
CA LEU A 302 -10.35 5.21 14.70
C LEU A 302 -9.41 4.44 13.75
N LYS A 303 -8.43 3.71 14.28
CA LYS A 303 -7.49 2.94 13.45
C LYS A 303 -8.19 1.79 12.72
N ARG A 304 -9.13 1.09 13.37
CA ARG A 304 -9.91 0.02 12.72
C ARG A 304 -10.84 0.60 11.64
N ARG A 305 -11.45 1.78 11.86
CA ARG A 305 -12.22 2.48 10.82
C ARG A 305 -11.33 2.80 9.62
N LEU A 306 -10.13 3.33 9.84
CA LEU A 306 -9.15 3.60 8.79
C LEU A 306 -8.70 2.31 8.07
N ALA A 307 -8.60 1.18 8.77
CA ALA A 307 -8.25 -0.11 8.17
C ALA A 307 -9.35 -0.61 7.23
N TYR A 308 -10.63 -0.60 7.63
CA TYR A 308 -11.73 -0.98 6.75
C TYR A 308 -11.90 0.00 5.58
N SER A 309 -11.71 1.30 5.83
CA SER A 309 -11.59 2.28 4.75
C SER A 309 -10.47 1.92 3.76
N THR A 310 -9.33 1.41 4.24
CA THR A 310 -8.24 0.96 3.36
C THR A 310 -8.67 -0.23 2.51
N ILE A 311 -9.33 -1.24 3.08
CA ILE A 311 -9.83 -2.41 2.31
C ILE A 311 -10.74 -1.96 1.16
N GLY A 312 -11.68 -1.04 1.42
CA GLY A 312 -12.53 -0.47 0.38
C GLY A 312 -11.73 0.25 -0.72
N GLN A 313 -10.73 1.04 -0.34
CA GLN A 313 -9.91 1.78 -1.32
C GLN A 313 -8.97 0.88 -2.13
N LEU A 314 -8.45 -0.20 -1.54
CA LEU A 314 -7.71 -1.23 -2.29
C LEU A 314 -8.65 -1.96 -3.26
N GLY A 315 -9.89 -2.23 -2.81
CA GLY A 315 -10.93 -2.79 -3.66
C GLY A 315 -11.20 -1.96 -4.91
N TYR A 316 -11.09 -0.61 -4.86
CA TYR A 316 -11.19 0.23 -6.06
C TYR A 316 -10.08 -0.08 -7.08
N VAL A 317 -8.84 -0.27 -6.62
CA VAL A 317 -7.73 -0.60 -7.52
C VAL A 317 -7.92 -1.97 -8.16
N VAL A 318 -8.39 -2.96 -7.38
CA VAL A 318 -8.72 -4.30 -7.90
C VAL A 318 -9.90 -4.24 -8.87
N LEU A 319 -10.92 -3.43 -8.55
CA LEU A 319 -12.07 -3.21 -9.44
C LEU A 319 -11.66 -2.56 -10.76
N ALA A 320 -10.78 -1.57 -10.69
CA ALA A 320 -10.23 -0.92 -11.88
C ALA A 320 -9.41 -1.90 -12.75
N ALA A 321 -8.63 -2.78 -12.11
CA ALA A 321 -7.91 -3.84 -12.80
C ALA A 321 -8.86 -4.88 -13.44
N ALA A 322 -9.97 -5.21 -12.76
CA ALA A 322 -10.98 -6.17 -13.24
C ALA A 322 -11.79 -5.62 -14.44
N VAL A 323 -12.10 -4.32 -14.46
CA VAL A 323 -12.75 -3.66 -15.61
C VAL A 323 -11.86 -3.70 -16.84
N ALA A 324 -10.54 -3.78 -16.68
CA ALA A 324 -9.52 -4.02 -17.71
C ALA A 324 -9.47 -3.01 -18.87
N THR A 325 -10.09 -1.84 -18.75
CA THR A 325 -9.90 -0.76 -19.73
C THR A 325 -8.64 0.05 -19.42
N ARG A 326 -8.02 0.64 -20.43
CA ARG A 326 -6.82 1.51 -20.26
C ARG A 326 -7.10 2.65 -19.29
N GLU A 327 -8.28 3.26 -19.39
CA GLU A 327 -8.69 4.38 -18.55
C GLU A 327 -8.92 3.92 -17.09
N SER A 328 -9.61 2.79 -16.85
CA SER A 328 -9.83 2.28 -15.51
C SER A 328 -8.51 1.91 -14.81
N VAL A 329 -7.60 1.25 -15.52
CA VAL A 329 -6.28 0.85 -14.99
C VAL A 329 -5.42 2.08 -14.70
N LEU A 330 -5.46 3.13 -15.54
CA LEU A 330 -4.83 4.41 -15.24
C LEU A 330 -5.39 5.01 -13.95
N GLY A 331 -6.72 5.03 -13.81
CA GLY A 331 -7.40 5.43 -12.58
C GLY A 331 -6.93 4.63 -11.35
N GLY A 332 -6.80 3.30 -11.50
CA GLY A 332 -6.25 2.40 -10.48
C GLY A 332 -4.82 2.73 -10.09
N ALA A 333 -3.94 2.96 -11.06
CA ALA A 333 -2.55 3.36 -10.83
C ALA A 333 -2.45 4.72 -10.11
N LEU A 334 -3.19 5.73 -10.57
CA LEU A 334 -3.27 7.03 -9.90
C LEU A 334 -3.80 6.91 -8.47
N HIS A 335 -4.75 5.98 -8.23
CA HIS A 335 -5.29 5.74 -6.91
C HIS A 335 -4.27 5.14 -5.94
N VAL A 336 -3.29 4.39 -6.41
CA VAL A 336 -2.18 3.91 -5.57
C VAL A 336 -1.46 5.10 -4.91
N ALA A 337 -1.16 6.15 -5.67
CA ALA A 337 -0.50 7.36 -5.16
C ALA A 337 -1.44 8.21 -4.31
N ALA A 338 -2.63 8.57 -4.82
CA ALA A 338 -3.61 9.41 -4.13
C ALA A 338 -4.01 8.82 -2.77
N HIS A 339 -4.31 7.52 -2.72
CA HIS A 339 -4.61 6.79 -1.50
C HIS A 339 -3.39 6.72 -0.56
N GLY A 340 -2.17 6.55 -1.09
CA GLY A 340 -0.94 6.54 -0.27
C GLY A 340 -0.80 7.81 0.55
N VAL A 341 -0.82 8.97 -0.11
CA VAL A 341 -0.70 10.29 0.54
C VAL A 341 -1.86 10.55 1.50
N SER A 342 -3.10 10.34 1.07
CA SER A 342 -4.27 10.60 1.91
C SER A 342 -4.30 9.69 3.15
N LYS A 343 -3.95 8.43 2.99
CA LYS A 343 -4.01 7.45 4.08
C LYS A 343 -2.90 7.66 5.10
N ILE A 344 -1.69 7.99 4.67
CA ILE A 344 -0.61 8.28 5.61
C ILE A 344 -0.96 9.50 6.47
N THR A 345 -1.53 10.56 5.88
CA THR A 345 -2.00 11.76 6.58
C THR A 345 -3.05 11.41 7.65
N LEU A 346 -4.03 10.56 7.31
CA LEU A 346 -5.05 10.13 8.26
C LEU A 346 -4.48 9.30 9.42
N PHE A 347 -3.52 8.41 9.16
CA PHE A 347 -2.85 7.65 10.22
C PHE A 347 -1.94 8.53 11.07
N PHE A 348 -1.23 9.48 10.47
CA PHE A 348 -0.41 10.43 11.22
C PHE A 348 -1.28 11.27 12.16
N ALA A 349 -2.40 11.80 11.68
CA ALA A 349 -3.34 12.53 12.53
C ALA A 349 -3.90 11.64 13.65
N ALA A 350 -4.29 10.39 13.37
CA ALA A 350 -4.77 9.46 14.39
C ALA A 350 -3.70 9.17 15.46
N GLY A 351 -2.44 9.05 15.07
CA GLY A 351 -1.35 8.84 16.02
C GLY A 351 -0.94 10.12 16.76
N ALA A 352 -1.01 11.28 16.12
CA ALA A 352 -0.80 12.57 16.80
C ALA A 352 -1.86 12.78 17.90
N ILE A 353 -3.13 12.48 17.61
CA ILE A 353 -4.22 12.49 18.60
C ILE A 353 -3.92 11.52 19.75
N TYR A 354 -3.46 10.31 19.44
CA TYR A 354 -3.08 9.34 20.47
C TYR A 354 -1.90 9.83 21.32
N THR A 355 -0.87 10.40 20.71
CA THR A 355 0.31 10.91 21.42
C THR A 355 -0.02 12.07 22.34
N ALA A 356 -0.91 12.99 21.92
CA ALA A 356 -1.28 14.18 22.70
C ALA A 356 -2.33 13.88 23.78
N ALA A 357 -3.30 13.00 23.50
CA ALA A 357 -4.50 12.86 24.32
C ALA A 357 -4.88 11.41 24.67
N HIS A 358 -4.16 10.42 24.15
CA HIS A 358 -4.44 8.98 24.29
C HIS A 358 -5.86 8.57 23.85
N LEU A 359 -6.49 9.36 22.96
CA LEU A 359 -7.81 9.05 22.39
C LEU A 359 -7.68 8.09 21.22
N THR A 360 -8.54 7.07 21.19
CA THR A 360 -8.54 6.03 20.15
C THR A 360 -9.89 5.86 19.47
N LYS A 361 -10.96 6.38 20.06
CA LYS A 361 -12.33 6.20 19.58
C LYS A 361 -12.87 7.46 18.92
N VAL A 362 -13.63 7.30 17.84
CA VAL A 362 -14.32 8.40 17.16
C VAL A 362 -15.30 9.12 18.09
N SER A 363 -15.96 8.38 18.99
CA SER A 363 -16.86 8.92 20.00
C SER A 363 -16.19 9.90 20.99
N GLN A 364 -14.86 9.85 21.10
CA GLN A 364 -14.06 10.69 22.00
C GLN A 364 -13.53 11.98 21.33
N LEU A 365 -13.76 12.19 20.04
CA LEU A 365 -13.14 13.28 19.25
C LEU A 365 -13.96 14.58 19.27
N ASP A 366 -14.91 14.75 20.20
CA ASP A 366 -15.74 15.95 20.28
C ASP A 366 -14.87 17.17 20.63
N GLY A 367 -14.94 18.20 19.78
CA GLY A 367 -14.24 19.48 19.93
C GLY A 367 -12.72 19.45 19.79
N ILE A 368 -12.13 18.32 19.40
CA ILE A 368 -10.67 18.15 19.30
C ILE A 368 -10.04 19.08 18.26
N GLY A 369 -10.78 19.48 17.23
CA GLY A 369 -10.30 20.42 16.20
C GLY A 369 -9.96 21.81 16.73
N ARG A 370 -10.48 22.21 17.90
CA ARG A 370 -10.13 23.47 18.58
C ARG A 370 -8.83 23.35 19.38
N ARG A 371 -8.48 22.13 19.84
CA ARG A 371 -7.28 21.84 20.63
C ARG A 371 -6.10 21.41 19.76
N MET A 372 -6.39 20.75 18.64
CA MET A 372 -5.42 20.23 17.66
C MET A 372 -5.81 20.70 16.25
N PRO A 373 -5.75 22.01 15.96
CA PRO A 373 -6.26 22.58 14.70
C PRO A 373 -5.48 22.08 13.47
N TRP A 374 -4.16 21.99 13.55
CA TRP A 374 -3.33 21.53 12.43
C TRP A 374 -3.52 20.04 12.16
N THR A 375 -3.53 19.23 13.21
CA THR A 375 -3.78 17.78 13.09
C THR A 375 -5.15 17.52 12.48
N MET A 376 -6.20 18.22 12.91
CA MET A 376 -7.55 18.01 12.39
C MET A 376 -7.77 18.64 11.01
N ALA A 377 -7.07 19.73 10.67
CA ALA A 377 -7.04 20.24 9.31
C ALA A 377 -6.43 19.22 8.33
N ALA A 378 -5.27 18.64 8.68
CA ALA A 378 -4.65 17.58 7.89
C ALA A 378 -5.56 16.35 7.76
N PHE A 379 -6.20 15.90 8.87
CA PHE A 379 -7.19 14.83 8.83
C PHE A 379 -8.35 15.14 7.88
N SER A 380 -8.87 16.36 7.92
CA SER A 380 -9.99 16.79 7.07
C SER A 380 -9.62 16.77 5.60
N ILE A 381 -8.43 17.28 5.22
CA ILE A 381 -7.93 17.25 3.85
C ILE A 381 -7.76 15.78 3.37
N GLY A 382 -7.16 14.92 4.20
CA GLY A 382 -7.05 13.51 3.91
C GLY A 382 -8.40 12.82 3.74
N ALA A 383 -9.39 13.15 4.59
CA ALA A 383 -10.75 12.63 4.52
C ALA A 383 -11.47 13.06 3.22
N LEU A 384 -11.38 14.34 2.84
CA LEU A 384 -11.96 14.85 1.59
C LEU A 384 -11.36 14.15 0.36
N SER A 385 -10.05 13.90 0.37
CA SER A 385 -9.39 13.15 -0.67
C SER A 385 -9.87 11.69 -0.73
N MET A 386 -10.06 11.02 0.41
CA MET A 386 -10.58 9.66 0.48
C MET A 386 -12.03 9.55 0.01
N ILE A 387 -12.85 10.56 0.29
CA ILE A 387 -14.21 10.68 -0.24
C ILE A 387 -14.16 10.84 -1.76
N GLY A 388 -13.16 11.57 -2.27
CA GLY A 388 -13.01 11.87 -3.69
C GLY A 388 -13.73 13.16 -4.09
N LEU A 389 -13.60 14.21 -3.29
CA LEU A 389 -14.12 15.54 -3.61
C LEU A 389 -13.07 16.39 -4.33
N PRO A 390 -13.45 17.15 -5.38
CA PRO A 390 -12.55 18.12 -6.01
C PRO A 390 -12.07 19.18 -4.99
N PRO A 391 -10.83 19.66 -5.08
CA PRO A 391 -9.78 19.37 -6.05
C PRO A 391 -8.82 18.24 -5.61
N ALA A 392 -9.21 17.39 -4.67
CA ALA A 392 -8.32 16.39 -4.10
C ALA A 392 -7.94 15.28 -5.09
N ALA A 393 -6.73 14.71 -4.93
CA ALA A 393 -6.20 13.69 -5.83
C ALA A 393 -7.07 12.41 -5.93
N GLY A 394 -7.81 12.08 -4.85
CA GLY A 394 -8.75 10.97 -4.84
C GLY A 394 -9.93 11.15 -5.82
N PHE A 395 -10.33 12.39 -6.12
CA PHE A 395 -11.33 12.67 -7.15
C PHE A 395 -10.80 12.28 -8.53
N ALA A 396 -9.62 12.75 -8.90
CA ALA A 396 -9.05 12.48 -10.23
C ALA A 396 -8.95 10.96 -10.50
N SER A 397 -8.45 10.18 -9.54
CA SER A 397 -8.35 8.72 -9.72
C SER A 397 -9.70 8.04 -9.88
N LYS A 398 -10.71 8.42 -9.08
CA LYS A 398 -12.08 7.89 -9.21
C LYS A 398 -12.75 8.30 -10.52
N TRP A 399 -12.49 9.51 -10.98
CA TRP A 399 -12.99 10.00 -12.25
C TRP A 399 -12.58 9.11 -13.42
N PHE A 400 -11.27 8.79 -13.51
CA PHE A 400 -10.77 7.86 -14.51
C PHE A 400 -11.34 6.44 -14.34
N MET A 401 -11.50 5.95 -13.11
CA MET A 401 -12.12 4.64 -12.89
C MET A 401 -13.56 4.58 -13.34
N ILE A 402 -14.35 5.63 -13.07
CA ILE A 402 -15.76 5.72 -13.50
C ILE A 402 -15.83 5.84 -15.02
N GLY A 403 -14.97 6.67 -15.63
CA GLY A 403 -14.89 6.80 -17.09
C GLY A 403 -14.62 5.44 -17.76
N GLY A 404 -13.58 4.74 -17.30
CA GLY A 404 -13.25 3.41 -17.83
C GLY A 404 -14.33 2.36 -17.57
N ALA A 405 -15.00 2.39 -16.40
CA ALA A 405 -16.12 1.49 -16.11
C ALA A 405 -17.35 1.79 -16.99
N THR A 406 -17.59 3.06 -17.29
CA THR A 406 -18.69 3.50 -18.16
C THR A 406 -18.41 3.09 -19.61
N SER A 407 -17.20 3.27 -20.09
CA SER A 407 -16.81 2.87 -21.47
C SER A 407 -16.91 1.34 -21.67
N ALA A 408 -16.63 0.56 -20.62
CA ALA A 408 -16.82 -0.89 -20.62
C ALA A 408 -18.28 -1.33 -20.43
N GLY A 409 -19.23 -0.41 -20.21
CA GLY A 409 -20.63 -0.77 -19.90
C GLY A 409 -20.81 -1.46 -18.53
N SER A 410 -19.81 -1.39 -17.64
CA SER A 410 -19.84 -2.09 -16.34
C SER A 410 -20.65 -1.32 -15.30
N VAL A 411 -21.99 -1.49 -15.34
CA VAL A 411 -22.90 -0.86 -14.38
C VAL A 411 -22.58 -1.22 -12.94
N VAL A 412 -22.14 -2.47 -12.70
CA VAL A 412 -21.74 -2.95 -11.37
C VAL A 412 -20.56 -2.17 -10.80
N ALA A 413 -19.54 -1.92 -11.64
CA ALA A 413 -18.37 -1.16 -11.22
C ALA A 413 -18.72 0.30 -10.89
N VAL A 414 -19.50 0.96 -11.79
CA VAL A 414 -19.98 2.34 -11.56
C VAL A 414 -20.80 2.43 -10.29
N ALA A 415 -21.79 1.53 -10.10
CA ALA A 415 -22.65 1.52 -8.93
C ALA A 415 -21.85 1.31 -7.63
N ALA A 416 -20.87 0.40 -7.63
CA ALA A 416 -20.01 0.15 -6.48
C ALA A 416 -19.15 1.37 -6.11
N ILE A 417 -18.57 2.06 -7.11
CA ILE A 417 -17.76 3.27 -6.87
C ILE A 417 -18.64 4.40 -6.30
N VAL A 418 -19.81 4.63 -6.87
CA VAL A 418 -20.73 5.67 -6.41
C VAL A 418 -21.24 5.37 -5.00
N ALA A 419 -21.76 4.16 -4.75
CA ALA A 419 -22.26 3.75 -3.44
C ALA A 419 -21.18 3.87 -2.36
N SER A 420 -19.98 3.37 -2.62
CA SER A 420 -18.89 3.48 -1.67
C SER A 420 -18.38 4.92 -1.48
N THR A 421 -18.47 5.79 -2.49
CA THR A 421 -18.15 7.23 -2.33
C THR A 421 -19.09 7.88 -1.33
N VAL A 422 -20.39 7.60 -1.40
CA VAL A 422 -21.39 8.04 -0.42
C VAL A 422 -21.08 7.48 0.97
N LEU A 423 -20.80 6.18 1.06
CA LEU A 423 -20.43 5.54 2.33
C LEU A 423 -19.15 6.15 2.93
N ASN A 424 -18.16 6.50 2.10
CA ASN A 424 -16.93 7.18 2.54
C ASN A 424 -17.26 8.54 3.19
N ALA A 425 -18.16 9.30 2.60
CA ALA A 425 -18.64 10.56 3.19
C ALA A 425 -19.33 10.32 4.54
N LEU A 426 -20.18 9.30 4.62
CA LEU A 426 -20.93 8.96 5.83
C LEU A 426 -20.05 8.53 7.01
N TYR A 427 -18.87 7.93 6.80
CA TYR A 427 -18.01 7.58 7.93
C TYR A 427 -16.85 8.55 8.19
N PHE A 428 -16.49 9.44 7.23
CA PHE A 428 -15.46 10.45 7.46
C PHE A 428 -16.03 11.79 7.93
N LEU A 429 -17.08 12.30 7.29
CA LEU A 429 -17.64 13.62 7.63
C LEU A 429 -18.12 13.73 9.10
N PRO A 430 -18.73 12.70 9.72
CA PRO A 430 -19.08 12.78 11.13
C PRO A 430 -17.87 12.97 12.05
N ILE A 431 -16.69 12.45 11.70
CA ILE A 431 -15.45 12.67 12.49
C ILE A 431 -15.07 14.16 12.43
N VAL A 432 -15.05 14.74 11.22
CA VAL A 432 -14.73 16.15 11.00
C VAL A 432 -15.76 17.05 11.69
N TRP A 433 -17.05 16.73 11.53
CA TRP A 433 -18.12 17.49 12.18
C TRP A 433 -18.00 17.45 13.71
N ARG A 434 -17.80 16.29 14.32
CA ARG A 434 -17.58 16.15 15.77
C ARG A 434 -16.40 16.98 16.25
N ALA A 435 -15.29 16.96 15.51
CA ALA A 435 -14.06 17.66 15.87
C ALA A 435 -14.23 19.18 15.95
N TYR A 436 -15.05 19.79 15.07
CA TYR A 436 -15.20 21.24 15.00
C TYR A 436 -16.50 21.77 15.57
N ALA A 437 -17.62 21.06 15.39
CA ALA A 437 -18.96 21.56 15.77
C ALA A 437 -19.33 21.28 17.22
N LYS A 438 -18.81 20.18 17.81
CA LYS A 438 -19.12 19.86 19.20
C LYS A 438 -18.20 20.58 20.19
N PRO A 439 -18.66 20.80 21.45
CA PRO A 439 -17.81 21.32 22.49
C PRO A 439 -16.70 20.33 22.85
N ALA A 440 -15.53 20.86 23.20
CA ALA A 440 -14.42 20.03 23.63
C ALA A 440 -14.72 19.42 25.01
N THR A 441 -14.49 18.11 25.13
CA THR A 441 -14.68 17.34 26.37
C THR A 441 -13.34 16.79 26.86
N GLY A 442 -13.23 16.48 28.17
CA GLY A 442 -12.03 15.91 28.78
C GLY A 442 -10.92 16.93 29.11
N PRO A 443 -9.76 16.47 29.62
CA PRO A 443 -8.66 17.32 30.06
C PRO A 443 -8.10 18.18 28.90
N GLU A 444 -7.54 19.34 29.25
CA GLU A 444 -6.89 20.21 28.28
C GLU A 444 -5.60 19.58 27.76
N HIS A 445 -5.43 19.63 26.44
CA HIS A 445 -4.22 19.22 25.71
C HIS A 445 -4.07 20.07 24.46
N GLY A 446 -2.87 20.22 23.95
CA GLY A 446 -2.56 20.89 22.68
C GLY A 446 -2.16 19.92 21.58
N GLU A 447 -1.51 20.44 20.55
CA GLU A 447 -0.92 19.63 19.46
C GLU A 447 0.14 18.67 20.00
N ALA A 448 0.30 17.55 19.32
CA ALA A 448 1.41 16.63 19.55
C ALA A 448 2.76 17.29 19.22
N PRO A 449 3.92 16.70 19.64
CA PRO A 449 5.23 17.19 19.24
C PRO A 449 5.33 17.39 17.73
N LEU A 450 6.01 18.47 17.30
CA LEU A 450 6.12 18.88 15.90
C LEU A 450 6.43 17.72 14.94
N ALA A 451 7.36 16.83 15.30
CA ALA A 451 7.71 15.67 14.48
C ALA A 451 6.58 14.64 14.32
N ALA A 452 5.53 14.69 15.15
CA ALA A 452 4.35 13.83 15.02
C ALA A 452 3.18 14.54 14.30
N VAL A 453 3.31 15.83 14.02
CA VAL A 453 2.31 16.66 13.29
C VAL A 453 2.78 16.94 11.85
N ALA A 454 4.08 17.06 11.64
CA ALA A 454 4.70 17.33 10.34
C ALA A 454 4.63 16.14 9.40
#